data_b9f0ce52f512df72108d4a880f760145
#
_entry.id   b9f0ce52f512df72108d4a880f760145
#
_cell.length_a   1.000
_cell.length_b   1.000
_cell.length_c   1.000
_cell.angle_alpha   90.00
_cell.angle_beta   90.00
_cell.angle_gamma   90.00
#
_symmetry.space_group_name_H-M   'P 1'
#
loop_
_entity.id
_entity.type
_entity.pdbx_description
1 polymer ?
#
loop_
_entity_poly.entity_id
_entity_poly.type
_entity_poly.pdbx_seq_one_letter_code
_entity_poly.pdbx_strand_id
1 'polypeptide(L)'
;MFRQLMTFEEAKKVVNEQLKLKVLGEEEISLLEAYNRVLAEDVVATMDIPPFNRSTVDGYAVKAADTVGAEENQPVQLRICGQVSVGEQPKVMVNPGEAAEIVTGAPIPE
;
A
#
# COMPACT_ATOMS: atom_id res chain seq x y z
N MET A 1 37.84 -0.74 47.43
CA MET A 1 37.63 0.49 46.64
C MET A 1 36.49 0.22 45.67
N PHE A 2 35.27 0.63 45.98
CA PHE A 2 34.12 0.44 45.08
C PHE A 2 34.29 1.35 43.89
N ARG A 3 34.45 0.75 42.68
CA ARG A 3 34.41 1.51 41.43
C ARG A 3 32.97 2.01 41.26
N GLN A 4 32.79 3.29 41.06
CA GLN A 4 31.51 3.88 40.73
C GLN A 4 31.11 3.34 39.34
N LEU A 5 30.02 2.56 39.34
CA LEU A 5 29.51 2.03 38.08
C LEU A 5 28.73 3.11 37.34
N MET A 6 28.97 3.18 36.07
CA MET A 6 28.29 4.09 35.15
C MET A 6 26.93 3.52 34.78
N THR A 7 25.91 4.36 34.68
CA THR A 7 24.60 3.95 34.16
C THR A 7 24.68 3.70 32.65
N PHE A 8 23.70 3.01 32.10
CA PHE A 8 23.62 2.75 30.64
C PHE A 8 23.61 4.06 29.82
N GLU A 9 22.82 5.05 30.26
CA GLU A 9 22.72 6.34 29.56
C GLU A 9 24.04 7.13 29.62
N GLU A 10 24.72 7.11 30.75
CA GLU A 10 26.05 7.73 30.86
C GLU A 10 27.08 7.04 29.97
N ALA A 11 27.05 5.71 29.92
CA ALA A 11 27.95 4.93 29.04
C ALA A 11 27.67 5.24 27.57
N LYS A 12 26.41 5.27 27.14
CA LYS A 12 26.00 5.61 25.78
C LYS A 12 26.43 7.02 25.38
N LYS A 13 26.28 7.99 26.29
CA LYS A 13 26.73 9.37 26.06
C LYS A 13 28.24 9.42 25.85
N VAL A 14 29.03 8.79 26.71
CA VAL A 14 30.49 8.77 26.60
C VAL A 14 30.92 8.11 25.27
N VAL A 15 30.29 6.99 24.90
CA VAL A 15 30.59 6.31 23.62
C VAL A 15 30.31 7.24 22.44
N ASN A 16 29.17 7.90 22.40
CA ASN A 16 28.82 8.80 21.29
C ASN A 16 29.76 10.03 21.20
N GLU A 17 30.19 10.57 22.36
CA GLU A 17 31.11 11.70 22.39
C GLU A 17 32.54 11.30 21.96
N GLN A 18 32.95 10.09 22.28
CA GLN A 18 34.31 9.60 21.97
C GLN A 18 34.44 9.10 20.54
N LEU A 19 33.42 8.42 19.99
CA LEU A 19 33.50 7.85 18.64
C LEU A 19 33.55 8.91 17.53
N LYS A 20 33.03 10.15 17.77
CA LYS A 20 32.99 11.24 16.78
C LYS A 20 32.57 10.72 15.41
N LEU A 21 31.43 10.00 15.38
CA LEU A 21 30.92 9.40 14.17
C LEU A 21 30.78 10.47 13.07
N LYS A 22 31.34 10.18 11.91
CA LYS A 22 31.23 11.02 10.72
C LYS A 22 30.35 10.29 9.70
N VAL A 23 29.57 11.06 8.96
CA VAL A 23 28.90 10.57 7.76
C VAL A 23 29.99 10.18 6.76
N LEU A 24 29.88 8.97 6.20
CA LEU A 24 30.87 8.41 5.29
C LEU A 24 30.82 9.03 3.88
N GLY A 25 29.77 9.77 3.58
CA GLY A 25 29.49 10.26 2.23
C GLY A 25 28.58 9.30 1.45
N GLU A 26 28.33 9.65 0.21
CA GLU A 26 27.43 8.98 -0.69
C GLU A 26 28.15 8.66 -2.00
N GLU A 27 27.77 7.56 -2.64
CA GLU A 27 28.28 7.17 -3.96
C GLU A 27 27.15 6.58 -4.81
N GLU A 28 27.19 6.80 -6.09
CA GLU A 28 26.28 6.20 -7.04
C GLU A 28 26.87 4.86 -7.51
N ILE A 29 26.08 3.80 -7.40
CA ILE A 29 26.49 2.43 -7.76
C ILE A 29 25.40 1.74 -8.59
N SER A 30 25.79 0.71 -9.33
CA SER A 30 24.87 -0.16 -10.03
C SER A 30 23.95 -0.90 -9.05
N LEU A 31 22.67 -1.10 -9.45
CA LEU A 31 21.71 -1.87 -8.66
C LEU A 31 22.22 -3.28 -8.30
N LEU A 32 22.98 -3.91 -9.18
CA LEU A 32 23.55 -5.24 -8.94
C LEU A 32 24.64 -5.24 -7.84
N GLU A 33 25.24 -4.09 -7.58
CA GLU A 33 26.26 -3.91 -6.54
C GLU A 33 25.68 -3.36 -5.23
N ALA A 34 24.37 -3.06 -5.21
CA ALA A 34 23.69 -2.46 -4.07
C ALA A 34 23.45 -3.43 -2.89
N TYR A 35 23.68 -4.72 -3.06
CA TYR A 35 23.50 -5.70 -2.00
C TYR A 35 24.42 -5.39 -0.79
N ASN A 36 23.86 -5.40 0.42
CA ASN A 36 24.51 -4.98 1.66
C ASN A 36 24.97 -3.52 1.74
N ARG A 37 24.45 -2.64 0.88
CA ARG A 37 24.67 -1.18 0.98
C ARG A 37 23.50 -0.52 1.72
N VAL A 38 23.77 0.65 2.27
CA VAL A 38 22.76 1.48 2.96
C VAL A 38 22.31 2.58 2.01
N LEU A 39 21.01 2.78 1.85
CA LEU A 39 20.46 3.86 1.05
C LEU A 39 20.86 5.21 1.63
N ALA A 40 21.31 6.13 0.78
CA ALA A 40 21.65 7.50 1.13
C ALA A 40 20.41 8.40 1.17
N GLU A 41 19.36 8.04 0.41
CA GLU A 41 18.10 8.78 0.35
C GLU A 41 16.91 7.83 0.34
N ASP A 42 15.74 8.33 0.70
CA ASP A 42 14.50 7.55 0.66
C ASP A 42 14.10 7.23 -0.78
N VAL A 43 13.76 5.97 -1.04
CA VAL A 43 13.19 5.56 -2.31
C VAL A 43 11.68 5.74 -2.27
N VAL A 44 11.17 6.66 -3.07
CA VAL A 44 9.75 6.98 -3.16
C VAL A 44 9.19 6.51 -4.50
N ALA A 45 8.03 5.83 -4.45
CA ALA A 45 7.33 5.43 -5.67
C ALA A 45 6.89 6.67 -6.46
N THR A 46 7.17 6.69 -7.74
CA THR A 46 6.80 7.78 -8.67
C THR A 46 5.46 7.55 -9.36
N MET A 47 4.89 6.35 -9.22
CA MET A 47 3.60 5.98 -9.80
C MET A 47 2.91 4.90 -8.95
N ASP A 48 1.61 4.80 -9.09
CA ASP A 48 0.83 3.70 -8.50
C ASP A 48 1.05 2.40 -9.28
N ILE A 49 1.13 1.26 -8.57
CA ILE A 49 1.22 -0.07 -9.18
C ILE A 49 0.21 -1.00 -8.51
N PRO A 50 -0.88 -1.36 -9.19
CA PRO A 50 -1.28 -0.96 -10.55
C PRO A 50 -1.73 0.51 -10.64
N PRO A 51 -1.70 1.14 -11.83
CA PRO A 51 -2.07 2.53 -12.04
C PRO A 51 -3.60 2.78 -12.07
N PHE A 52 -4.37 1.84 -11.54
CA PHE A 52 -5.83 1.90 -11.45
C PHE A 52 -6.35 1.15 -10.21
N ASN A 53 -7.55 1.49 -9.77
CA ASN A 53 -8.25 0.77 -8.72
C ASN A 53 -8.71 -0.59 -9.25
N ARG A 54 -8.38 -1.67 -8.55
CA ARG A 54 -8.75 -3.04 -8.94
C ARG A 54 -9.53 -3.74 -7.83
N SER A 55 -10.37 -4.70 -8.22
CA SER A 55 -11.01 -5.59 -7.27
C SER A 55 -9.98 -6.55 -6.63
N THR A 56 -10.10 -6.77 -5.35
CA THR A 56 -9.29 -7.74 -4.60
C THR A 56 -9.99 -9.09 -4.43
N VAL A 57 -11.28 -9.17 -4.78
CA VAL A 57 -12.13 -10.35 -4.67
C VAL A 57 -13.05 -10.48 -5.89
N ASP A 58 -13.56 -11.68 -6.13
CA ASP A 58 -14.67 -11.90 -7.07
C ASP A 58 -15.98 -11.43 -6.44
N GLY A 59 -16.88 -10.87 -7.23
CA GLY A 59 -18.16 -10.38 -6.74
C GLY A 59 -18.80 -9.33 -7.66
N TYR A 60 -19.32 -8.28 -7.07
CA TYR A 60 -20.04 -7.22 -7.79
C TYR A 60 -19.52 -5.84 -7.43
N ALA A 61 -19.28 -5.02 -8.44
CA ALA A 61 -19.07 -3.59 -8.30
C ALA A 61 -20.43 -2.90 -8.18
N VAL A 62 -20.63 -2.13 -7.11
CA VAL A 62 -21.91 -1.45 -6.80
C VAL A 62 -21.63 -0.04 -6.29
N LYS A 63 -22.61 0.84 -6.36
CA LYS A 63 -22.56 2.10 -5.60
C LYS A 63 -22.81 1.81 -4.13
N ALA A 64 -21.89 2.21 -3.24
CA ALA A 64 -22.00 1.93 -1.81
C ALA A 64 -23.34 2.41 -1.20
N ALA A 65 -23.89 3.52 -1.69
CA ALA A 65 -25.16 4.04 -1.22
C ALA A 65 -26.35 3.09 -1.46
N ASP A 66 -26.28 2.26 -2.49
CA ASP A 66 -27.36 1.34 -2.85
C ASP A 66 -27.45 0.11 -1.92
N THR A 67 -26.41 -0.15 -1.17
CA THR A 67 -26.33 -1.29 -0.24
C THR A 67 -26.41 -0.89 1.23
N VAL A 68 -26.54 0.40 1.51
CA VAL A 68 -26.71 0.89 2.89
C VAL A 68 -28.01 0.38 3.48
N GLY A 69 -27.92 -0.31 4.62
CA GLY A 69 -29.09 -0.90 5.31
C GLY A 69 -29.60 -2.21 4.72
N ALA A 70 -28.92 -2.78 3.72
CA ALA A 70 -29.22 -4.12 3.23
C ALA A 70 -28.84 -5.17 4.29
N GLU A 71 -29.79 -6.05 4.61
CA GLU A 71 -29.61 -7.16 5.55
C GLU A 71 -30.14 -8.45 4.93
N GLU A 72 -29.77 -9.60 5.52
CA GLU A 72 -30.21 -10.91 5.02
C GLU A 72 -31.74 -11.06 4.97
N ASN A 73 -32.43 -10.47 5.95
CA ASN A 73 -33.91 -10.45 6.03
C ASN A 73 -34.55 -9.28 5.27
N GLN A 74 -33.76 -8.32 4.80
CA GLN A 74 -34.17 -7.16 4.02
C GLN A 74 -33.17 -6.87 2.90
N PRO A 75 -33.07 -7.77 1.88
CA PRO A 75 -32.13 -7.59 0.79
C PRO A 75 -32.53 -6.46 -0.14
N VAL A 76 -31.56 -5.79 -0.70
CA VAL A 76 -31.74 -4.82 -1.80
C VAL A 76 -31.50 -5.54 -3.12
N GLN A 77 -32.38 -5.32 -4.09
CA GLN A 77 -32.23 -5.85 -5.45
C GLN A 77 -31.53 -4.84 -6.33
N LEU A 78 -30.46 -5.29 -7.01
CA LEU A 78 -29.71 -4.48 -7.98
C LEU A 78 -29.78 -5.14 -9.35
N ARG A 79 -29.83 -4.32 -10.40
CA ARG A 79 -29.87 -4.80 -11.78
C ARG A 79 -28.44 -5.00 -12.29
N ILE A 80 -28.13 -6.21 -12.80
CA ILE A 80 -26.85 -6.46 -13.45
C ILE A 80 -26.75 -5.68 -14.76
N CYS A 81 -25.81 -4.76 -14.85
CA CYS A 81 -25.56 -3.92 -16.02
C CYS A 81 -24.46 -4.47 -16.94
N GLY A 82 -23.66 -5.44 -16.46
CA GLY A 82 -22.61 -6.06 -17.25
C GLY A 82 -21.58 -6.77 -16.42
N GLN A 83 -20.42 -7.05 -17.04
CA GLN A 83 -19.31 -7.77 -16.43
C GLN A 83 -18.00 -7.04 -16.74
N VAL A 84 -17.05 -7.09 -15.79
CA VAL A 84 -15.70 -6.54 -15.93
C VAL A 84 -14.66 -7.64 -15.76
N SER A 85 -13.81 -7.82 -16.79
CA SER A 85 -12.77 -8.84 -16.80
C SER A 85 -11.38 -8.25 -16.61
N VAL A 86 -10.43 -9.09 -16.21
CA VAL A 86 -9.03 -8.70 -16.08
C VAL A 86 -8.42 -8.42 -17.46
N GLY A 87 -7.57 -7.38 -17.53
CA GLY A 87 -6.83 -7.04 -18.75
C GLY A 87 -7.58 -6.16 -19.74
N GLU A 88 -8.83 -5.79 -19.42
CA GLU A 88 -9.63 -4.88 -20.23
C GLU A 88 -10.01 -3.62 -19.45
N GLN A 89 -10.16 -2.52 -20.16
CA GLN A 89 -10.79 -1.31 -19.62
C GLN A 89 -12.30 -1.58 -19.43
N PRO A 90 -12.91 -1.19 -18.29
CA PRO A 90 -14.35 -1.34 -18.09
C PRO A 90 -15.12 -0.62 -19.20
N LYS A 91 -16.03 -1.34 -19.86
CA LYS A 91 -16.96 -0.77 -20.86
C LYS A 91 -18.32 -0.43 -20.27
N VAL A 92 -18.51 -0.81 -19.01
CA VAL A 92 -19.76 -0.58 -18.26
C VAL A 92 -19.54 0.53 -17.25
N MET A 93 -20.60 1.32 -17.02
CA MET A 93 -20.71 2.28 -15.93
C MET A 93 -21.81 1.79 -14.99
N VAL A 94 -21.54 1.80 -13.69
CA VAL A 94 -22.49 1.35 -12.68
C VAL A 94 -23.30 2.56 -12.20
N ASN A 95 -24.57 2.64 -12.59
CA ASN A 95 -25.48 3.69 -12.12
C ASN A 95 -26.15 3.28 -10.80
N PRO A 96 -26.79 4.20 -10.07
CA PRO A 96 -27.62 3.86 -8.91
C PRO A 96 -28.63 2.76 -9.22
N GLY A 97 -28.74 1.76 -8.33
CA GLY A 97 -29.60 0.58 -8.52
C GLY A 97 -29.01 -0.49 -9.45
N GLU A 98 -27.74 -0.37 -9.86
CA GLU A 98 -27.08 -1.34 -10.73
C GLU A 98 -25.88 -2.01 -10.05
N ALA A 99 -25.49 -3.14 -10.61
CA ALA A 99 -24.28 -3.88 -10.25
C ALA A 99 -23.60 -4.41 -11.51
N ALA A 100 -22.26 -4.44 -11.53
CA ALA A 100 -21.51 -5.14 -12.56
C ALA A 100 -20.78 -6.33 -11.92
N GLU A 101 -20.85 -7.49 -12.53
CA GLU A 101 -20.06 -8.64 -12.12
C GLU A 101 -18.58 -8.34 -12.33
N ILE A 102 -17.74 -8.62 -11.33
CA ILE A 102 -16.32 -8.29 -11.37
C ILE A 102 -15.49 -9.42 -10.80
N VAL A 103 -14.35 -9.69 -11.41
CA VAL A 103 -13.41 -10.73 -10.97
C VAL A 103 -12.18 -10.10 -10.30
N THR A 104 -11.53 -10.87 -9.47
CA THR A 104 -10.28 -10.48 -8.79
C THR A 104 -9.25 -9.95 -9.80
N GLY A 105 -8.70 -8.78 -9.53
CA GLY A 105 -7.70 -8.13 -10.39
C GLY A 105 -8.27 -7.27 -11.51
N ALA A 106 -9.58 -7.34 -11.77
CA ALA A 106 -10.22 -6.48 -12.77
C ALA A 106 -10.30 -5.02 -12.30
N PRO A 107 -10.19 -4.03 -13.21
CA PRO A 107 -10.34 -2.62 -12.86
C PRO A 107 -11.78 -2.32 -12.44
N ILE A 108 -11.94 -1.49 -11.41
CA ILE A 108 -13.25 -1.10 -10.88
C ILE A 108 -13.91 -0.13 -11.89
N PRO A 109 -15.15 -0.38 -12.35
CA PRO A 109 -15.87 0.52 -13.24
C PRO A 109 -16.28 1.81 -12.53
N GLU A 110 -16.51 2.88 -13.27
CA GLU A 110 -16.99 4.18 -12.77
C GLU A 110 -18.47 4.13 -12.34
#